data_7818dde34772e1ad85b372387b3073e6
#
_entry.id   7818dde34772e1ad85b372387b3073e6
#
_cell.length_a   1.000
_cell.length_b   1.000
_cell.length_c   1.000
_cell.angle_alpha   90.00
_cell.angle_beta   90.00
_cell.angle_gamma   90.00
#
_symmetry.space_group_name_H-M   'P 1'
#
loop_
_entity.id
_entity.type
_entity.pdbx_description
1 polymer ?
#
loop_
_entity_poly.entity_id
_entity_poly.type
_entity_poly.pdbx_seq_one_letter_code
_entity_poly.pdbx_strand_id
1 'polypeptide(L)'
;ICLLGVGIGYLLFNSSDNGLIELNYNELTTKIENKEDFVVCISRTTCSHCNDYKPKLRKVANKYKINIYYTDIDKYNKTDLEKFNKLISFDGGTPVTIFIKNGEEKTTATRIEGDVSTDKIIDKLKKNGFID
;
A
#
# COMPACT_ATOMS: atom_id res chain seq x y z
N ILE A 1 -16.98 -20.85 15.31
CA ILE A 1 -16.05 -20.62 16.41
C ILE A 1 -14.65 -21.07 16.03
N CYS A 2 -14.49 -22.23 15.45
CA CYS A 2 -13.20 -22.69 14.97
C CYS A 2 -12.63 -21.75 13.89
N LEU A 3 -13.50 -21.24 13.05
CA LEU A 3 -13.10 -20.27 12.04
C LEU A 3 -12.53 -19.00 12.66
N LEU A 4 -13.14 -18.55 13.73
CA LEU A 4 -12.64 -17.37 14.44
C LEU A 4 -11.27 -17.61 15.01
N GLY A 5 -11.05 -18.78 15.61
CA GLY A 5 -9.75 -19.12 16.15
C GLY A 5 -8.67 -19.16 15.07
N VAL A 6 -8.99 -19.77 13.94
CA VAL A 6 -8.06 -19.82 12.81
C VAL A 6 -7.80 -18.43 12.26
N GLY A 7 -8.85 -17.65 12.11
CA GLY A 7 -8.73 -16.28 11.61
C GLY A 7 -7.86 -15.42 12.52
N ILE A 8 -8.05 -15.55 13.81
CA ILE A 8 -7.25 -14.78 14.77
C ILE A 8 -5.78 -15.19 14.70
N GLY A 9 -5.51 -16.47 14.61
CA GLY A 9 -4.13 -16.95 14.48
C GLY A 9 -3.46 -16.43 13.22
N TYR A 10 -4.18 -16.43 12.14
CA TYR A 10 -3.67 -15.93 10.88
C TYR A 10 -3.38 -14.43 10.95
N LEU A 11 -4.28 -13.67 11.54
CA LEU A 11 -4.09 -12.22 11.70
C LEU A 11 -2.88 -11.92 12.57
N LEU A 12 -2.68 -12.67 13.65
CA LEU A 12 -1.51 -12.48 14.50
C LEU A 12 -0.22 -12.75 13.74
N PHE A 13 -0.23 -13.78 12.92
CA PHE A 13 0.93 -14.10 12.10
C PHE A 13 1.25 -12.96 11.14
N ASN A 14 0.23 -12.44 10.46
CA ASN A 14 0.42 -11.34 9.51
C ASN A 14 0.91 -10.08 10.19
N SER A 15 0.40 -9.78 11.38
CA SER A 15 0.80 -8.57 12.09
C SER A 15 2.25 -8.60 12.54
N SER A 16 2.90 -9.77 12.54
CA SER A 16 4.31 -9.87 12.87
C SER A 16 5.21 -9.36 11.74
N ASP A 17 4.68 -9.07 10.55
CA ASP A 17 5.43 -8.59 9.41
C ASP A 17 5.71 -7.10 9.44
N ASN A 18 5.64 -6.48 10.61
CA ASN A 18 6.08 -5.09 10.83
C ASN A 18 5.29 -4.03 10.06
N GLY A 19 4.09 -4.33 9.66
CA GLY A 19 3.19 -3.35 9.09
C GLY A 19 3.43 -2.93 7.65
N LEU A 20 4.50 -3.38 7.00
CA LEU A 20 4.68 -3.14 5.56
C LEU A 20 4.52 -4.47 4.84
N ILE A 21 3.48 -4.60 4.05
CA ILE A 21 3.03 -5.86 3.50
C ILE A 21 2.96 -5.78 1.98
N GLU A 22 3.56 -6.76 1.31
CA GLU A 22 3.50 -6.82 -0.15
C GLU A 22 2.18 -7.40 -0.62
N LEU A 23 1.62 -6.79 -1.67
CA LEU A 23 0.43 -7.28 -2.36
C LEU A 23 0.79 -7.60 -3.80
N ASN A 24 0.35 -8.76 -4.29
CA ASN A 24 0.39 -9.02 -5.73
C ASN A 24 -0.86 -8.38 -6.37
N TYR A 25 -0.95 -8.46 -7.70
CA TYR A 25 -2.06 -7.84 -8.41
C TYR A 25 -3.42 -8.35 -7.93
N ASN A 26 -3.56 -9.66 -7.74
CA ASN A 26 -4.83 -10.25 -7.33
C ASN A 26 -5.23 -9.81 -5.92
N GLU A 27 -4.26 -9.75 -5.02
CA GLU A 27 -4.52 -9.28 -3.65
C GLU A 27 -4.94 -7.82 -3.63
N LEU A 28 -4.27 -7.00 -4.45
CA LEU A 28 -4.61 -5.58 -4.56
C LEU A 28 -6.04 -5.40 -5.08
N THR A 29 -6.39 -6.10 -6.17
CA THR A 29 -7.73 -5.99 -6.74
C THR A 29 -8.80 -6.51 -5.79
N THR A 30 -8.49 -7.56 -5.03
CA THR A 30 -9.42 -8.10 -4.04
C THR A 30 -9.75 -7.06 -2.98
N LYS A 31 -8.74 -6.34 -2.48
CA LYS A 31 -8.97 -5.27 -1.51
C LYS A 31 -9.84 -4.16 -2.08
N ILE A 32 -9.61 -3.80 -3.33
CA ILE A 32 -10.41 -2.78 -4.01
C ILE A 32 -11.86 -3.24 -4.19
N GLU A 33 -12.05 -4.48 -4.61
CA GLU A 33 -13.38 -5.05 -4.80
C GLU A 33 -14.14 -5.17 -3.48
N ASN A 34 -13.43 -5.45 -2.40
CA ASN A 34 -14.01 -5.52 -1.06
C ASN A 34 -14.24 -4.14 -0.44
N LYS A 35 -13.92 -3.08 -1.16
CA LYS A 35 -14.12 -1.69 -0.75
C LYS A 35 -13.41 -1.36 0.56
N GLU A 36 -12.20 -1.86 0.70
CA GLU A 36 -11.38 -1.63 1.88
C GLU A 36 -10.74 -0.25 1.87
N ASP A 37 -10.40 0.23 3.05
CA ASP A 37 -9.59 1.45 3.22
C ASP A 37 -8.15 1.01 3.43
N PHE A 38 -7.23 1.49 2.61
CA PHE A 38 -5.81 1.12 2.78
C PHE A 38 -4.90 2.09 2.04
N VAL A 39 -3.63 2.05 2.41
CA VAL A 39 -2.56 2.83 1.79
C VAL A 39 -1.68 1.85 1.04
N VAL A 40 -1.41 2.12 -0.22
CA VAL A 40 -0.55 1.25 -1.03
C VAL A 40 0.51 2.08 -1.76
N CYS A 41 1.75 1.62 -1.68
CA CYS A 41 2.86 2.20 -2.41
C CYS A 41 3.11 1.40 -3.68
N ILE A 42 3.05 2.07 -4.83
CA ILE A 42 3.39 1.43 -6.10
C ILE A 42 4.90 1.51 -6.26
N SER A 43 5.55 0.37 -6.38
CA SER A 43 7.01 0.30 -6.42
C SER A 43 7.49 -0.64 -7.52
N ARG A 44 8.81 -0.67 -7.71
CA ARG A 44 9.50 -1.60 -8.61
C ARG A 44 10.72 -2.14 -7.91
N THR A 45 11.08 -3.39 -8.20
CA THR A 45 12.30 -3.98 -7.70
C THR A 45 13.53 -3.18 -8.13
N THR A 46 13.50 -2.69 -9.37
CA THR A 46 14.62 -1.97 -9.99
C THR A 46 14.68 -0.48 -9.64
N CYS A 47 13.77 -0.01 -8.81
CA CYS A 47 13.67 1.40 -8.47
C CYS A 47 14.47 1.71 -7.20
N SER A 48 15.57 2.47 -7.34
CA SER A 48 16.42 2.80 -6.18
C SER A 48 15.69 3.67 -5.16
N HIS A 49 14.89 4.63 -5.61
CA HIS A 49 14.10 5.47 -4.71
C HIS A 49 13.06 4.66 -3.95
N CYS A 50 12.49 3.63 -4.57
CA CYS A 50 11.56 2.73 -3.91
C CYS A 50 12.25 1.98 -2.77
N ASN A 51 13.47 1.52 -3.01
CA ASN A 51 14.24 0.78 -2.01
C ASN A 51 14.62 1.65 -0.83
N ASP A 52 14.83 2.96 -1.05
CA ASP A 52 15.09 3.91 0.02
C ASP A 52 13.81 4.27 0.77
N TYR A 53 12.69 4.28 0.09
CA TYR A 53 11.41 4.70 0.63
C TYR A 53 10.74 3.63 1.52
N LYS A 54 10.84 2.35 1.14
CA LYS A 54 10.19 1.26 1.88
C LYS A 54 10.56 1.22 3.36
N PRO A 55 11.84 1.38 3.75
CA PRO A 55 12.17 1.40 5.18
C PRO A 55 11.48 2.52 5.95
N LYS A 56 11.27 3.66 5.29
CA LYS A 56 10.55 4.78 5.90
C LYS A 56 9.09 4.43 6.14
N LEU A 57 8.46 3.80 5.15
CA LEU A 57 7.07 3.33 5.29
C LEU A 57 6.95 2.32 6.42
N ARG A 58 7.88 1.38 6.50
CA ARG A 58 7.89 0.37 7.56
C ARG A 58 8.02 1.01 8.94
N LYS A 59 8.90 1.99 9.05
CA LYS A 59 9.10 2.71 10.31
C LYS A 59 7.83 3.42 10.76
N VAL A 60 7.16 4.10 9.85
CA VAL A 60 5.91 4.80 10.15
C VAL A 60 4.80 3.81 10.51
N ALA A 61 4.67 2.73 9.74
CA ALA A 61 3.68 1.70 10.02
C ALA A 61 3.84 1.11 11.42
N ASN A 62 5.09 0.82 11.80
CA ASN A 62 5.38 0.29 13.14
C ASN A 62 5.08 1.30 14.22
N LYS A 63 5.44 2.56 14.00
CA LYS A 63 5.25 3.61 14.99
C LYS A 63 3.77 3.83 15.30
N TYR A 64 2.93 3.82 14.29
CA TYR A 64 1.50 4.07 14.44
C TYR A 64 0.67 2.80 14.51
N LYS A 65 1.33 1.64 14.45
CA LYS A 65 0.68 0.31 14.54
C LYS A 65 -0.41 0.13 13.49
N ILE A 66 -0.10 0.51 12.26
CA ILE A 66 -0.99 0.33 11.13
C ILE A 66 -0.30 -0.52 10.07
N ASN A 67 -1.08 -1.04 9.14
CA ASN A 67 -0.55 -1.75 7.98
C ASN A 67 -0.48 -0.80 6.80
N ILE A 68 0.70 -0.74 6.17
CA ILE A 68 0.89 -0.03 4.91
C ILE A 68 1.27 -1.10 3.89
N TYR A 69 0.70 -1.03 2.71
CA TYR A 69 0.94 -2.04 1.68
C TYR A 69 1.82 -1.48 0.58
N TYR A 70 2.48 -2.37 -0.14
CA TYR A 70 3.16 -2.01 -1.37
C TYR A 70 2.94 -3.10 -2.41
N THR A 71 3.03 -2.74 -3.67
CA THR A 71 2.95 -3.70 -4.76
C THR A 71 4.10 -3.42 -5.72
N ASP A 72 4.77 -4.49 -6.14
CA ASP A 72 5.94 -4.41 -7.01
C ASP A 72 5.51 -4.74 -8.44
N ILE A 73 5.37 -3.70 -9.26
CA ILE A 73 4.85 -3.89 -10.61
C ILE A 73 5.84 -4.55 -11.55
N ASP A 74 7.13 -4.66 -11.17
CA ASP A 74 8.08 -5.45 -11.93
C ASP A 74 7.73 -6.94 -11.91
N LYS A 75 6.95 -7.37 -10.92
CA LYS A 75 6.50 -8.75 -10.78
C LYS A 75 5.20 -9.05 -11.53
N TYR A 76 4.57 -8.03 -12.11
CA TYR A 76 3.32 -8.20 -12.83
C TYR A 76 3.58 -8.76 -14.22
N ASN A 77 2.66 -9.58 -14.73
CA ASN A 77 2.70 -9.93 -16.15
C ASN A 77 2.12 -8.77 -16.97
N LYS A 78 2.26 -8.86 -18.28
CA LYS A 78 1.84 -7.77 -19.18
C LYS A 78 0.35 -7.47 -19.06
N THR A 79 -0.46 -8.50 -18.98
CA THR A 79 -1.92 -8.34 -18.90
C THR A 79 -2.33 -7.64 -17.61
N ASP A 80 -1.75 -8.06 -16.49
CA ASP A 80 -2.05 -7.45 -15.19
C ASP A 80 -1.56 -6.00 -15.14
N LEU A 81 -0.41 -5.71 -15.74
CA LEU A 81 0.11 -4.36 -15.76
C LEU A 81 -0.80 -3.43 -16.57
N GLU A 82 -1.32 -3.88 -17.69
CA GLU A 82 -2.27 -3.10 -18.48
C GLU A 82 -3.54 -2.80 -17.72
N LYS A 83 -4.08 -3.82 -17.03
CA LYS A 83 -5.28 -3.64 -16.20
C LYS A 83 -5.01 -2.70 -15.04
N PHE A 84 -3.85 -2.84 -14.41
CA PHE A 84 -3.44 -1.98 -13.30
C PHE A 84 -3.36 -0.52 -13.73
N ASN A 85 -2.77 -0.25 -14.89
CA ASN A 85 -2.63 1.12 -15.40
C ASN A 85 -3.98 1.80 -15.58
N LYS A 86 -5.00 1.04 -15.97
CA LYS A 86 -6.35 1.57 -16.12
C LYS A 86 -7.04 1.76 -14.78
N LEU A 87 -6.83 0.81 -13.86
CA LEU A 87 -7.48 0.80 -12.56
C LEU A 87 -7.03 1.96 -11.68
N ILE A 88 -5.73 2.28 -11.70
CA ILE A 88 -5.12 3.24 -10.78
C ILE A 88 -4.79 4.58 -11.44
N SER A 89 -4.92 4.70 -12.76
CA SER A 89 -4.47 5.88 -13.49
C SER A 89 -2.99 6.15 -13.25
N PHE A 90 -2.19 5.11 -13.45
CA PHE A 90 -0.76 5.14 -13.17
C PHE A 90 0.01 5.68 -14.36
N ASP A 91 0.91 6.63 -14.11
CA ASP A 91 1.68 7.29 -15.16
C ASP A 91 3.10 6.73 -15.33
N GLY A 92 3.46 5.73 -14.55
CA GLY A 92 4.76 5.07 -14.64
C GLY A 92 5.78 5.52 -13.63
N GLY A 93 5.55 6.59 -12.89
CA GLY A 93 6.49 7.08 -11.88
C GLY A 93 6.43 6.30 -10.58
N THR A 94 7.58 5.90 -10.05
CA THR A 94 7.66 5.19 -8.77
C THR A 94 8.77 5.78 -7.91
N PRO A 95 8.65 5.70 -6.57
CA PRO A 95 7.49 5.21 -5.85
C PRO A 95 6.34 6.23 -5.88
N VAL A 96 5.12 5.76 -5.81
CA VAL A 96 3.96 6.61 -5.59
C VAL A 96 3.06 5.95 -4.55
N THR A 97 2.67 6.72 -3.53
CA THR A 97 1.81 6.22 -2.46
C THR A 97 0.40 6.70 -2.67
N ILE A 98 -0.54 5.77 -2.68
CA ILE A 98 -1.93 6.03 -3.02
C ILE A 98 -2.79 5.71 -1.80
N PHE A 99 -3.75 6.60 -1.52
CA PHE A 99 -4.66 6.45 -0.39
C PHE A 99 -6.02 6.03 -0.94
N ILE A 100 -6.47 4.86 -0.51
CA ILE A 100 -7.71 4.26 -1.00
C ILE A 100 -8.72 4.20 0.14
N LYS A 101 -9.91 4.73 -0.12
CA LYS A 101 -11.03 4.72 0.81
C LYS A 101 -12.23 4.09 0.11
N ASN A 102 -12.84 3.11 0.75
CA ASN A 102 -14.00 2.42 0.21
C ASN A 102 -13.70 1.85 -1.19
N GLY A 103 -12.48 1.34 -1.36
CA GLY A 103 -12.05 0.71 -2.60
C GLY A 103 -11.71 1.65 -3.73
N GLU A 104 -11.61 2.97 -3.49
CA GLU A 104 -11.28 3.89 -4.56
C GLU A 104 -10.38 5.03 -4.10
N GLU A 105 -9.65 5.57 -5.03
CA GLU A 105 -8.87 6.79 -4.83
C GLU A 105 -9.74 7.97 -5.22
N LYS A 106 -10.05 8.85 -4.28
CA LYS A 106 -10.95 9.97 -4.55
C LYS A 106 -10.37 11.00 -5.49
N THR A 107 -9.07 11.26 -5.36
CA THR A 107 -8.38 12.21 -6.23
C THR A 107 -6.89 11.91 -6.21
N THR A 108 -6.23 12.13 -7.34
CA THR A 108 -4.79 11.95 -7.45
C THR A 108 -4.01 13.00 -6.65
N ALA A 109 -4.66 14.09 -6.26
CA ALA A 109 -4.03 15.14 -5.45
C ALA A 109 -3.61 14.66 -4.06
N THR A 110 -4.17 13.54 -3.57
CA THR A 110 -3.80 13.00 -2.27
C THR A 110 -2.53 12.17 -2.28
N ARG A 111 -2.01 11.83 -3.45
CA ARG A 111 -0.84 10.96 -3.58
C ARG A 111 0.42 11.56 -2.98
N ILE A 112 1.31 10.67 -2.54
CA ILE A 112 2.70 11.04 -2.26
C ILE A 112 3.51 10.58 -3.46
N GLU A 113 4.14 11.50 -4.16
CA GLU A 113 4.96 11.16 -5.31
C GLU A 113 6.42 11.20 -4.92
N GLY A 114 7.12 10.09 -5.17
CA GLY A 114 8.53 9.97 -4.91
C GLY A 114 8.87 9.56 -3.48
N ASP A 115 10.16 9.54 -3.21
CA ASP A 115 10.73 9.21 -1.92
C ASP A 115 10.75 10.47 -1.05
N VAL A 116 9.87 10.51 -0.06
CA VAL A 116 9.74 11.67 0.84
C VAL A 116 10.15 11.29 2.26
N SER A 117 10.24 12.29 3.14
CA SER A 117 10.62 12.07 4.54
C SER A 117 9.50 11.37 5.32
N THR A 118 9.86 10.77 6.46
CA THR A 118 8.87 10.16 7.34
C THR A 118 7.87 11.18 7.85
N ASP A 119 8.30 12.41 8.10
CA ASP A 119 7.39 13.48 8.53
C ASP A 119 6.32 13.76 7.47
N LYS A 120 6.69 13.74 6.21
CA LYS A 120 5.75 13.96 5.11
C LYS A 120 4.76 12.80 5.00
N ILE A 121 5.24 11.57 5.18
CA ILE A 121 4.38 10.38 5.18
C ILE A 121 3.33 10.51 6.29
N ILE A 122 3.79 10.84 7.50
CA ILE A 122 2.90 11.00 8.66
C ILE A 122 1.86 12.09 8.40
N ASP A 123 2.28 13.23 7.88
CA ASP A 123 1.38 14.33 7.57
C ASP A 123 0.28 13.90 6.59
N LYS A 124 0.65 13.20 5.55
CA LYS A 124 -0.30 12.73 4.54
C LYS A 124 -1.26 11.67 5.11
N LEU A 125 -0.75 10.78 5.95
CA LEU A 125 -1.61 9.79 6.62
C LEU A 125 -2.66 10.47 7.49
N LYS A 126 -2.26 11.53 8.22
CA LYS A 126 -3.19 12.30 9.05
C LYS A 126 -4.23 13.01 8.18
N LYS A 127 -3.80 13.67 7.13
CA LYS A 127 -4.69 14.42 6.24
C LYS A 127 -5.71 13.52 5.57
N ASN A 128 -5.34 12.27 5.30
CA ASN A 128 -6.21 11.31 4.64
C ASN A 128 -6.98 10.43 5.62
N GLY A 129 -6.85 10.68 6.92
CA GLY A 129 -7.67 10.01 7.92
C GLY A 129 -7.26 8.60 8.28
N PHE A 130 -6.00 8.24 8.04
CA PHE A 130 -5.49 6.90 8.37
C PHE A 130 -4.85 6.83 9.76
N ILE A 131 -4.44 7.95 10.29
CA ILE A 131 -3.95 8.07 11.67
C ILE A 131 -4.47 9.38 12.26
N ASP A 132 -4.40 9.50 13.59
CA ASP A 132 -4.88 10.68 14.31
C ASP A 132 -3.86 11.83 14.28
#